data_520e2f09bf7daaea01e50a284540f210
#
_entry.id   520e2f09bf7daaea01e50a284540f210
#
_cell.length_a   1.000
_cell.length_b   1.000
_cell.length_c   1.000
_cell.angle_alpha   90.00
_cell.angle_beta   90.00
_cell.angle_gamma   90.00
#
_symmetry.space_group_name_H-M   'P 1'
#
loop_
_entity.id
_entity.type
_entity.pdbx_description
1 polymer ?
#
loop_
_entity_poly.entity_id
_entity_poly.type
_entity_poly.pdbx_seq_one_letter_code
_entity_poly.pdbx_strand_id
1 'polypeptide(L)'
;IAADKASEVLGLFLKGKTIPEDGSWIEIIGRAGTVTELNQLHGQLTADSLTVGGQARALNALNHASRLRKLRPDVDRKSIANYFASEDEAVQVAALGLAGTWKKLGDRFGDLTKLAGGRKTAAPVRQAAINAIRDIGGAEAKQTLARLGQAKRNPVARHMAVAALAALDIGQAAPLAVEAL
;
A
#
# COMPACT_ATOMS: atom_id res chain seq x y z
N ILE A 1 25.79 11.03 5.93
CA ILE A 1 26.06 12.15 6.87
C ILE A 1 24.78 12.95 7.16
N ALA A 2 24.00 13.41 6.16
CA ALA A 2 22.77 14.18 6.40
C ALA A 2 21.62 13.32 6.98
N ALA A 3 21.45 12.11 6.49
CA ALA A 3 20.43 11.19 6.98
C ALA A 3 20.68 10.73 8.42
N ASP A 4 21.92 10.51 8.79
CA ASP A 4 22.32 10.07 10.15
C ASP A 4 22.03 11.18 11.17
N LYS A 5 22.36 12.43 10.85
CA LYS A 5 22.06 13.58 11.70
C LYS A 5 20.55 13.82 11.82
N ALA A 6 19.80 13.66 10.73
CA ALA A 6 18.34 13.81 10.78
C ALA A 6 17.70 12.73 11.68
N SER A 7 18.20 11.49 11.62
CA SER A 7 17.74 10.40 12.48
C SER A 7 18.03 10.67 13.96
N GLU A 8 19.22 11.18 14.30
CA GLU A 8 19.60 11.52 15.65
C GLU A 8 18.72 12.65 16.23
N VAL A 9 18.49 13.71 15.45
CA VAL A 9 17.60 14.82 15.84
C VAL A 9 16.16 14.34 16.04
N LEU A 10 15.65 13.48 15.13
CA LEU A 10 14.31 12.90 15.28
C LEU A 10 14.19 12.09 16.56
N GLY A 11 15.16 11.23 16.87
CA GLY A 11 15.16 10.41 18.07
C GLY A 11 15.16 11.23 19.34
N LEU A 12 15.91 12.34 19.36
CA LEU A 12 15.92 13.27 20.51
C LEU A 12 14.61 14.04 20.64
N PHE A 13 14.06 14.54 19.55
CA PHE A 13 12.85 15.36 19.55
C PHE A 13 11.59 14.54 19.89
N LEU A 14 11.47 13.33 19.37
CA LEU A 14 10.29 12.47 19.51
C LEU A 14 10.33 11.55 20.72
N LYS A 15 11.43 11.54 21.49
CA LYS A 15 11.57 10.68 22.66
C LYS A 15 10.44 10.93 23.66
N GLY A 16 9.56 9.94 23.84
CA GLY A 16 8.43 9.99 24.76
C GLY A 16 7.31 10.96 24.37
N LYS A 17 7.30 11.47 23.14
CA LYS A 17 6.26 12.36 22.60
C LYS A 17 5.50 11.68 21.46
N THR A 18 4.27 12.11 21.25
CA THR A 18 3.52 11.77 20.03
C THR A 18 4.12 12.49 18.81
N ILE A 19 4.08 11.85 17.66
CA ILE A 19 4.47 12.48 16.38
C ILE A 19 3.43 13.53 16.04
N PRO A 20 3.81 14.81 15.88
CA PRO A 20 2.88 15.86 15.51
C PRO A 20 2.37 15.66 14.08
N GLU A 21 1.09 15.92 13.84
CA GLU A 21 0.51 15.87 12.50
C GLU A 21 0.72 17.18 11.72
N ASP A 22 0.93 18.29 12.40
CA ASP A 22 1.27 19.56 11.81
C ASP A 22 2.68 19.54 11.19
N GLY A 23 2.88 20.33 10.16
CA GLY A 23 4.16 20.35 9.44
C GLY A 23 4.49 19.04 8.71
N SER A 24 5.79 18.77 8.56
CA SER A 24 6.31 17.66 7.76
C SER A 24 6.91 16.51 8.57
N TRP A 25 6.57 16.38 9.86
CA TRP A 25 7.17 15.36 10.73
C TRP A 25 6.97 13.95 10.22
N ILE A 26 5.76 13.62 9.77
CA ILE A 26 5.42 12.29 9.23
C ILE A 26 6.28 11.96 8.00
N GLU A 27 6.42 12.90 7.07
CA GLU A 27 7.24 12.73 5.86
C GLU A 27 8.73 12.61 6.18
N ILE A 28 9.21 13.40 7.15
CA ILE A 28 10.61 13.32 7.60
C ILE A 28 10.90 11.94 8.21
N ILE A 29 9.99 11.39 9.01
CA ILE A 29 10.11 10.03 9.55
C ILE A 29 10.20 9.00 8.42
N GLY A 30 9.35 9.11 7.41
CA GLY A 30 9.41 8.23 6.23
C GLY A 30 10.75 8.30 5.50
N ARG A 31 11.37 9.48 5.43
CA ARG A 31 12.62 9.74 4.70
C ARG A 31 13.89 9.49 5.52
N ALA A 32 13.86 9.71 6.83
CA ALA A 32 15.05 9.71 7.68
C ALA A 32 14.89 8.96 9.02
N GLY A 33 13.68 8.62 9.46
CA GLY A 33 13.42 7.92 10.72
C GLY A 33 14.00 6.51 10.74
N THR A 34 14.33 6.02 11.93
CA THR A 34 14.75 4.65 12.19
C THR A 34 13.55 3.71 12.31
N VAL A 35 13.78 2.44 12.60
CA VAL A 35 12.72 1.47 12.91
C VAL A 35 11.92 1.93 14.14
N THR A 36 12.56 2.61 15.10
CA THR A 36 11.88 3.12 16.32
C THR A 36 10.79 4.14 15.98
N GLU A 37 11.11 5.16 15.18
CA GLU A 37 10.14 6.18 14.78
C GLU A 37 9.08 5.60 13.83
N LEU A 38 9.44 4.63 12.99
CA LEU A 38 8.47 3.93 12.14
C LEU A 38 7.51 3.06 12.96
N ASN A 39 7.98 2.42 14.04
CA ASN A 39 7.13 1.69 15.00
C ASN A 39 6.16 2.66 15.71
N GLN A 40 6.68 3.81 16.15
CA GLN A 40 5.87 4.84 16.79
C GLN A 40 4.78 5.38 15.85
N LEU A 41 5.14 5.70 14.59
CA LEU A 41 4.20 6.15 13.58
C LEU A 41 3.10 5.11 13.29
N HIS A 42 3.49 3.84 13.17
CA HIS A 42 2.54 2.74 13.01
C HIS A 42 1.65 2.59 14.25
N GLY A 43 2.21 2.74 15.45
CA GLY A 43 1.45 2.71 16.70
C GLY A 43 0.37 3.79 16.76
N GLN A 44 0.70 5.04 16.40
CA GLN A 44 -0.28 6.12 16.33
C GLN A 44 -1.36 5.86 15.25
N LEU A 45 -0.96 5.33 14.09
CA LEU A 45 -1.88 4.93 13.03
C LEU A 45 -2.89 3.89 13.56
N THR A 46 -2.43 2.81 14.19
CA THR A 46 -3.29 1.70 14.66
C THR A 46 -4.09 2.02 15.92
N ALA A 47 -3.66 3.01 16.69
CA ALA A 47 -4.41 3.53 17.85
C ALA A 47 -5.50 4.54 17.44
N ASP A 48 -5.71 4.76 16.14
CA ASP A 48 -6.67 5.72 15.58
C ASP A 48 -6.50 7.15 16.17
N SER A 49 -5.25 7.51 16.47
CA SER A 49 -4.89 8.80 17.06
C SER A 49 -4.51 9.86 16.01
N LEU A 50 -4.60 9.52 14.74
CA LEU A 50 -4.32 10.42 13.62
C LEU A 50 -5.63 10.84 12.93
N THR A 51 -5.67 12.07 12.45
CA THR A 51 -6.74 12.51 11.54
C THR A 51 -6.72 11.69 10.26
N VAL A 52 -7.79 11.71 9.49
CA VAL A 52 -7.87 11.01 8.18
C VAL A 52 -6.72 11.41 7.26
N GLY A 53 -6.40 12.71 7.20
CA GLY A 53 -5.24 13.20 6.45
C GLY A 53 -3.91 12.70 7.02
N GLY A 54 -3.77 12.64 8.34
CA GLY A 54 -2.62 12.07 9.03
C GLY A 54 -2.45 10.58 8.74
N GLN A 55 -3.54 9.81 8.70
CA GLN A 55 -3.52 8.38 8.36
C GLN A 55 -2.97 8.15 6.94
N ALA A 56 -3.46 8.89 5.94
CA ALA A 56 -2.96 8.77 4.56
C ALA A 56 -1.47 9.12 4.48
N ARG A 57 -1.03 10.19 5.16
CA ARG A 57 0.38 10.61 5.23
C ARG A 57 1.25 9.55 5.92
N ALA A 58 0.79 8.98 7.04
CA ALA A 58 1.50 7.94 7.78
C ALA A 58 1.68 6.67 6.94
N LEU A 59 0.63 6.20 6.27
CA LEU A 59 0.69 5.05 5.36
C LEU A 59 1.68 5.29 4.22
N ASN A 60 1.68 6.49 3.63
CA ASN A 60 2.63 6.87 2.58
C ASN A 60 4.07 6.96 3.10
N ALA A 61 4.29 7.48 4.30
CA ALA A 61 5.61 7.55 4.93
C ALA A 61 6.19 6.15 5.22
N LEU A 62 5.37 5.24 5.75
CA LEU A 62 5.74 3.83 5.96
C LEU A 62 6.06 3.12 4.63
N ASN A 63 5.28 3.40 3.58
CA ASN A 63 5.54 2.88 2.24
C ASN A 63 6.85 3.41 1.65
N HIS A 64 7.11 4.71 1.80
CA HIS A 64 8.37 5.35 1.36
C HIS A 64 9.59 4.71 2.03
N ALA A 65 9.58 4.60 3.37
CA ALA A 65 10.66 3.97 4.13
C ALA A 65 10.90 2.53 3.66
N SER A 66 9.82 1.76 3.47
CA SER A 66 9.91 0.36 3.08
C SER A 66 10.41 0.16 1.65
N ARG A 67 10.00 0.99 0.70
CA ARG A 67 10.38 0.87 -0.72
C ARG A 67 11.79 1.37 -0.99
N LEU A 68 12.12 2.56 -0.50
CA LEU A 68 13.36 3.25 -0.88
C LEU A 68 14.50 2.95 0.09
N ARG A 69 14.19 2.87 1.38
CA ARG A 69 15.22 2.67 2.41
C ARG A 69 15.32 1.20 2.87
N LYS A 70 14.39 0.33 2.44
CA LYS A 70 14.29 -1.07 2.88
C LYS A 70 14.08 -1.22 4.39
N LEU A 71 13.65 -0.15 5.07
CA LEU A 71 13.32 -0.17 6.49
C LEU A 71 11.84 -0.44 6.67
N ARG A 72 11.51 -1.31 7.60
CA ARG A 72 10.13 -1.67 7.94
C ARG A 72 9.97 -1.63 9.45
N PRO A 73 8.80 -1.19 9.94
CA PRO A 73 8.50 -1.30 11.36
C PRO A 73 8.46 -2.77 11.77
N ASP A 74 8.85 -3.02 13.03
CA ASP A 74 8.74 -4.34 13.65
C ASP A 74 7.40 -4.45 14.40
N VAL A 75 6.34 -4.63 13.63
CA VAL A 75 4.95 -4.61 14.07
C VAL A 75 4.10 -5.63 13.32
N ASP A 76 2.86 -5.83 13.75
CA ASP A 76 1.90 -6.60 12.95
C ASP A 76 1.50 -5.84 11.69
N ARG A 77 2.14 -6.21 10.59
CA ARG A 77 1.93 -5.59 9.28
C ARG A 77 0.58 -5.92 8.63
N LYS A 78 -0.16 -6.90 9.16
CA LYS A 78 -1.51 -7.23 8.66
C LYS A 78 -2.53 -6.16 9.02
N SER A 79 -2.28 -5.39 10.07
CA SER A 79 -3.16 -4.32 10.58
C SER A 79 -3.52 -3.28 9.53
N ILE A 80 -2.65 -3.03 8.52
CA ILE A 80 -2.94 -2.10 7.42
C ILE A 80 -4.17 -2.48 6.60
N ALA A 81 -4.56 -3.76 6.58
CA ALA A 81 -5.75 -4.21 5.87
C ALA A 81 -7.05 -3.64 6.44
N ASN A 82 -7.05 -3.13 7.67
CA ASN A 82 -8.19 -2.44 8.26
C ASN A 82 -8.54 -1.15 7.49
N TYR A 83 -7.56 -0.52 6.86
CA TYR A 83 -7.73 0.71 6.08
C TYR A 83 -8.24 0.47 4.65
N PHE A 84 -8.37 -0.78 4.20
CA PHE A 84 -8.95 -1.10 2.88
C PHE A 84 -10.44 -0.76 2.78
N ALA A 85 -11.12 -0.67 3.92
CA ALA A 85 -12.52 -0.29 4.02
C ALA A 85 -12.73 1.17 4.45
N SER A 86 -11.68 2.00 4.50
CA SER A 86 -11.81 3.42 4.81
C SER A 86 -12.77 4.11 3.83
N GLU A 87 -13.55 5.06 4.32
CA GLU A 87 -14.40 5.90 3.46
C GLU A 87 -13.58 6.95 2.68
N ASP A 88 -12.36 7.24 3.14
CA ASP A 88 -11.45 8.17 2.47
C ASP A 88 -10.61 7.44 1.41
N GLU A 89 -10.71 7.91 0.17
CA GLU A 89 -10.02 7.34 -0.98
C GLU A 89 -8.49 7.41 -0.83
N ALA A 90 -7.94 8.51 -0.29
CA ALA A 90 -6.49 8.67 -0.15
C ALA A 90 -5.92 7.68 0.88
N VAL A 91 -6.65 7.43 1.97
CA VAL A 91 -6.31 6.40 2.97
C VAL A 91 -6.33 5.01 2.34
N GLN A 92 -7.39 4.67 1.60
CA GLN A 92 -7.48 3.39 0.90
C GLN A 92 -6.31 3.17 -0.07
N VAL A 93 -6.04 4.15 -0.92
CA VAL A 93 -4.95 4.09 -1.92
C VAL A 93 -3.60 3.92 -1.24
N ALA A 94 -3.33 4.69 -0.17
CA ALA A 94 -2.08 4.61 0.58
C ALA A 94 -1.91 3.23 1.27
N ALA A 95 -2.97 2.70 1.88
CA ALA A 95 -2.96 1.39 2.51
C ALA A 95 -2.71 0.26 1.51
N LEU A 96 -3.36 0.31 0.34
CA LEU A 96 -3.17 -0.66 -0.74
C LEU A 96 -1.75 -0.61 -1.30
N GLY A 97 -1.18 0.59 -1.47
CA GLY A 97 0.22 0.75 -1.88
C GLY A 97 1.21 0.15 -0.89
N LEU A 98 0.97 0.36 0.42
CA LEU A 98 1.77 -0.22 1.49
C LEU A 98 1.62 -1.74 1.55
N ALA A 99 0.41 -2.26 1.34
CA ALA A 99 0.13 -3.70 1.28
C ALA A 99 0.96 -4.42 0.20
N GLY A 100 1.01 -3.85 -1.01
CA GLY A 100 1.86 -4.36 -2.08
C GLY A 100 3.35 -4.39 -1.72
N THR A 101 3.82 -3.37 -0.97
CA THR A 101 5.21 -3.27 -0.52
C THR A 101 5.53 -4.26 0.59
N TRP A 102 4.65 -4.44 1.57
CA TRP A 102 4.89 -5.32 2.71
C TRP A 102 4.62 -6.79 2.42
N LYS A 103 3.74 -7.09 1.48
CA LYS A 103 3.39 -8.47 1.05
C LYS A 103 2.89 -9.39 2.18
N LYS A 104 2.43 -8.82 3.27
CA LYS A 104 2.03 -9.53 4.50
C LYS A 104 0.58 -9.19 4.83
N LEU A 105 -0.38 -9.88 4.19
CA LEU A 105 -1.81 -9.63 4.36
C LEU A 105 -2.53 -10.77 5.12
N GLY A 106 -1.87 -11.90 5.33
CA GLY A 106 -2.55 -13.08 5.87
C GLY A 106 -3.69 -13.52 4.95
N ASP A 107 -4.87 -13.66 5.50
CA ASP A 107 -6.12 -14.06 4.83
C ASP A 107 -6.83 -12.89 4.08
N ARG A 108 -6.29 -11.67 4.16
CA ARG A 108 -6.93 -10.47 3.60
C ARG A 108 -6.65 -10.25 2.10
N PHE A 109 -5.96 -11.17 1.41
CA PHE A 109 -5.73 -11.07 -0.04
C PHE A 109 -7.04 -10.99 -0.84
N GLY A 110 -8.08 -11.69 -0.39
CA GLY A 110 -9.41 -11.63 -0.99
C GLY A 110 -10.03 -10.22 -1.04
N ASP A 111 -9.68 -9.34 -0.10
CA ASP A 111 -10.18 -7.97 -0.09
C ASP A 111 -9.57 -7.14 -1.23
N LEU A 112 -8.30 -7.36 -1.58
CA LEU A 112 -7.69 -6.77 -2.78
C LEU A 112 -8.43 -7.19 -4.04
N THR A 113 -8.80 -8.46 -4.14
CA THR A 113 -9.53 -9.00 -5.28
C THR A 113 -10.92 -8.36 -5.42
N LYS A 114 -11.62 -8.17 -4.29
CA LYS A 114 -12.94 -7.49 -4.28
C LYS A 114 -12.82 -6.04 -4.74
N LEU A 115 -11.82 -5.29 -4.23
CA LEU A 115 -11.58 -3.90 -4.62
C LEU A 115 -11.16 -3.79 -6.10
N ALA A 116 -10.30 -4.69 -6.58
CA ALA A 116 -9.84 -4.70 -7.96
C ALA A 116 -10.99 -4.96 -8.96
N GLY A 117 -11.90 -5.89 -8.64
CA GLY A 117 -13.01 -6.29 -9.51
C GLY A 117 -14.33 -5.55 -9.27
N GLY A 118 -14.44 -4.78 -8.19
CA GLY A 118 -15.68 -4.16 -7.74
C GLY A 118 -16.20 -3.11 -8.72
N ARG A 119 -17.49 -3.19 -9.11
CA ARG A 119 -18.10 -2.23 -10.04
C ARG A 119 -18.18 -0.82 -9.48
N LYS A 120 -18.43 -0.71 -8.16
CA LYS A 120 -18.57 0.56 -7.45
C LYS A 120 -17.26 1.10 -6.90
N THR A 121 -16.16 0.34 -7.03
CA THR A 121 -14.83 0.78 -6.56
C THR A 121 -14.36 1.96 -7.39
N ALA A 122 -13.95 3.04 -6.72
CA ALA A 122 -13.37 4.21 -7.36
C ALA A 122 -12.13 3.84 -8.19
N ALA A 123 -11.89 4.54 -9.28
CA ALA A 123 -10.82 4.19 -10.21
C ALA A 123 -9.41 4.20 -9.55
N PRO A 124 -9.04 5.18 -8.70
CA PRO A 124 -7.76 5.17 -8.00
C PRO A 124 -7.60 3.98 -7.06
N VAL A 125 -8.64 3.63 -6.31
CA VAL A 125 -8.64 2.48 -5.40
C VAL A 125 -8.49 1.16 -6.16
N ARG A 126 -9.22 1.01 -7.28
CA ARG A 126 -9.10 -0.17 -8.15
C ARG A 126 -7.68 -0.32 -8.69
N GLN A 127 -7.11 0.78 -9.19
CA GLN A 127 -5.74 0.77 -9.69
C GLN A 127 -4.75 0.40 -8.61
N ALA A 128 -4.89 0.96 -7.39
CA ALA A 128 -4.04 0.65 -6.26
C ALA A 128 -4.17 -0.82 -5.84
N ALA A 129 -5.38 -1.38 -5.83
CA ALA A 129 -5.60 -2.80 -5.52
C ALA A 129 -4.95 -3.73 -6.55
N ILE A 130 -5.09 -3.44 -7.85
CA ILE A 130 -4.44 -4.21 -8.92
C ILE A 130 -2.92 -4.11 -8.81
N ASN A 131 -2.39 -2.92 -8.55
CA ASN A 131 -0.95 -2.73 -8.33
C ASN A 131 -0.45 -3.51 -7.11
N ALA A 132 -1.22 -3.50 -6.00
CA ALA A 132 -0.89 -4.27 -4.80
C ALA A 132 -0.83 -5.78 -5.10
N ILE A 133 -1.82 -6.33 -5.83
CA ILE A 133 -1.83 -7.74 -6.26
C ILE A 133 -0.58 -8.04 -7.09
N ARG A 134 -0.25 -7.20 -8.08
CA ARG A 134 0.97 -7.35 -8.89
C ARG A 134 2.23 -7.32 -8.02
N ASP A 135 2.35 -6.36 -7.12
CA ASP A 135 3.56 -6.17 -6.30
C ASP A 135 3.75 -7.30 -5.27
N ILE A 136 2.66 -7.89 -4.78
CA ILE A 136 2.70 -9.11 -3.95
C ILE A 136 3.26 -10.26 -4.76
N GLY A 137 2.78 -10.44 -5.99
CA GLY A 137 3.27 -11.47 -6.90
C GLY A 137 2.89 -12.89 -6.51
N GLY A 138 3.59 -13.88 -7.08
CA GLY A 138 3.34 -15.29 -6.82
C GLY A 138 2.19 -15.86 -7.65
N ALA A 139 1.87 -17.14 -7.41
CA ALA A 139 0.88 -17.88 -8.20
C ALA A 139 -0.54 -17.33 -8.01
N GLU A 140 -0.92 -17.02 -6.78
CA GLU A 140 -2.25 -16.49 -6.44
C GLU A 140 -2.50 -15.13 -7.11
N ALA A 141 -1.49 -14.24 -7.12
CA ALA A 141 -1.59 -12.95 -7.79
C ALA A 141 -1.77 -13.11 -9.31
N LYS A 142 -0.97 -13.96 -9.95
CA LYS A 142 -1.09 -14.26 -11.39
C LYS A 142 -2.47 -14.80 -11.74
N GLN A 143 -2.95 -15.79 -10.98
CA GLN A 143 -4.27 -16.38 -11.19
C GLN A 143 -5.40 -15.35 -11.01
N THR A 144 -5.29 -14.49 -10.01
CA THR A 144 -6.28 -13.43 -9.74
C THR A 144 -6.30 -12.41 -10.87
N LEU A 145 -5.12 -11.95 -11.33
CA LEU A 145 -5.03 -11.01 -12.44
C LEU A 145 -5.53 -11.61 -13.75
N ALA A 146 -5.22 -12.89 -14.03
CA ALA A 146 -5.74 -13.59 -15.19
C ALA A 146 -7.28 -13.67 -15.18
N ARG A 147 -7.87 -14.03 -14.03
CA ARG A 147 -9.33 -14.06 -13.87
C ARG A 147 -9.97 -12.69 -14.04
N LEU A 148 -9.37 -11.63 -13.51
CA LEU A 148 -9.84 -10.25 -13.72
C LEU A 148 -9.69 -9.83 -15.20
N GLY A 149 -8.62 -10.28 -15.87
CA GLY A 149 -8.39 -10.06 -17.29
C GLY A 149 -9.42 -10.72 -18.21
N GLN A 150 -10.10 -11.77 -17.75
CA GLN A 150 -11.20 -12.44 -18.45
C GLN A 150 -12.57 -11.82 -18.18
N ALA A 151 -12.69 -10.91 -17.21
CA ALA A 151 -13.97 -10.37 -16.73
C ALA A 151 -14.60 -9.39 -17.73
N LYS A 152 -15.46 -9.88 -18.63
CA LYS A 152 -16.15 -9.08 -19.67
C LYS A 152 -17.02 -7.94 -19.10
N ARG A 153 -17.52 -8.07 -17.87
CA ARG A 153 -18.46 -7.12 -17.26
C ARG A 153 -17.81 -5.85 -16.68
N ASN A 154 -16.48 -5.79 -16.62
CA ASN A 154 -15.71 -4.63 -16.12
C ASN A 154 -14.50 -4.39 -17.03
N PRO A 155 -14.66 -3.74 -18.18
CA PRO A 155 -13.59 -3.56 -19.16
C PRO A 155 -12.41 -2.76 -18.59
N VAL A 156 -12.65 -1.79 -17.72
CA VAL A 156 -11.59 -1.00 -17.09
C VAL A 156 -10.72 -1.88 -16.20
N ALA A 157 -11.32 -2.68 -15.30
CA ALA A 157 -10.58 -3.62 -14.47
C ALA A 157 -9.87 -4.69 -15.31
N ARG A 158 -10.50 -5.15 -16.42
CA ARG A 158 -9.92 -6.10 -17.37
C ARG A 158 -8.60 -5.57 -17.94
N HIS A 159 -8.60 -4.38 -18.53
CA HIS A 159 -7.40 -3.81 -19.12
C HIS A 159 -6.29 -3.58 -18.09
N MET A 160 -6.63 -3.03 -16.93
CA MET A 160 -5.68 -2.84 -15.84
C MET A 160 -5.06 -4.17 -15.37
N ALA A 161 -5.88 -5.22 -15.23
CA ALA A 161 -5.42 -6.53 -14.79
C ALA A 161 -4.53 -7.21 -15.82
N VAL A 162 -4.85 -7.11 -17.11
CA VAL A 162 -4.01 -7.64 -18.21
C VAL A 162 -2.66 -6.95 -18.22
N ALA A 163 -2.64 -5.61 -18.09
CA ALA A 163 -1.39 -4.85 -18.01
C ALA A 163 -0.54 -5.24 -16.77
N ALA A 164 -1.19 -5.44 -15.62
CA ALA A 164 -0.51 -5.87 -14.40
C ALA A 164 0.01 -7.31 -14.51
N LEU A 165 -0.75 -8.21 -15.16
CA LEU A 165 -0.33 -9.58 -15.41
C LEU A 165 0.87 -9.63 -16.36
N ALA A 166 0.90 -8.78 -17.39
CA ALA A 166 2.02 -8.72 -18.32
C ALA A 166 3.35 -8.42 -17.64
N ALA A 167 3.34 -7.63 -16.57
CA ALA A 167 4.52 -7.36 -15.75
C ALA A 167 4.99 -8.56 -14.91
N LEU A 168 4.12 -9.55 -14.67
CA LEU A 168 4.45 -10.78 -13.94
C LEU A 168 4.66 -11.99 -14.85
N ASP A 169 3.90 -12.06 -15.96
CA ASP A 169 3.88 -13.20 -16.85
C ASP A 169 3.29 -12.79 -18.21
N ILE A 170 4.17 -12.42 -19.13
CA ILE A 170 3.77 -11.98 -20.47
C ILE A 170 3.08 -13.10 -21.27
N GLY A 171 3.48 -14.36 -21.05
CA GLY A 171 2.90 -15.51 -21.74
C GLY A 171 1.43 -15.71 -21.41
N GLN A 172 1.05 -15.51 -20.15
CA GLN A 172 -0.35 -15.57 -19.73
C GLN A 172 -1.13 -14.31 -20.11
N ALA A 173 -0.49 -13.17 -20.18
CA ALA A 173 -1.16 -11.90 -20.48
C ALA A 173 -1.46 -11.72 -21.98
N ALA A 174 -0.58 -12.19 -22.87
CA ALA A 174 -0.70 -11.97 -24.32
C ALA A 174 -2.04 -12.43 -24.91
N PRO A 175 -2.53 -13.68 -24.69
CA PRO A 175 -3.82 -14.10 -25.21
C PRO A 175 -4.99 -13.25 -24.66
N LEU A 176 -4.93 -12.84 -23.39
CA LEU A 176 -5.97 -12.01 -22.78
C LEU A 176 -5.97 -10.58 -23.36
N ALA A 177 -4.80 -10.07 -23.76
CA ALA A 177 -4.69 -8.77 -24.41
C ALA A 177 -5.37 -8.78 -25.79
N VAL A 178 -5.15 -9.84 -26.57
CA VAL A 178 -5.80 -10.01 -27.88
C VAL A 178 -7.32 -10.11 -27.76
N GLU A 179 -7.82 -10.84 -26.76
CA GLU A 179 -9.26 -10.93 -26.49
C GLU A 179 -9.87 -9.61 -25.97
N ALA A 180 -9.06 -8.68 -25.52
CA ALA A 180 -9.50 -7.41 -24.95
C ALA A 180 -9.68 -6.29 -25.99
N LEU A 181 -9.12 -6.49 -27.20
CA LEU A 181 -9.28 -5.61 -28.37
C LEU A 181 -10.65 -5.77 -29.00
#